data_bcc37d4f3cf5a1d217c43d02756ed4b8
#
_entry.id   bcc37d4f3cf5a1d217c43d02756ed4b8
#
_cell.length_a   1.000
_cell.length_b   1.000
_cell.length_c   1.000
_cell.angle_alpha   90.00
_cell.angle_beta   90.00
_cell.angle_gamma   90.00
#
_symmetry.space_group_name_H-M   'P 1'
#
loop_
_entity.id
_entity.type
_entity.pdbx_description
1 polymer ?
#
loop_
_entity_poly.entity_id
_entity_poly.type
_entity_poly.pdbx_seq_one_letter_code
_entity_poly.pdbx_strand_id
1 'polypeptide(L)'
;MDWLTSLRDQLPLLLVLSPLIGFVVTLTASRFEPGLVRTLAISNALCSLFILTGLERQFEFDLAADADIIRLAERDIAKSDTDTGSISEVRRTLDRRRVERLRHQWFAVDGTNLFPALLLVVMTIIVIQRTDSSSDSNRWFIPLVMLFETASLGVMTTYDLRVYLILSATSTVIISLLISQYGNSERRANAEQFLLTQYCGGAFVAMGFAMLVVAVPWMKIQDSTNTQSISWNIANITQEIQKWATRNELAYHYVYECFPWMLLVLSVGFAIQAGLFPFHSTQISVMSNAQPEIAILLLAGTLSASRIGWLRFVMPLAPDLMVSFDGWMLIPSLGGAIWGALRAIAPAESRQRPTYIYLSISGLLLLGCYCFTRIGMSGAWLMQQQLTVIMCSILLVIDDRQTPSDDIGQRREADDGMRFSTRTLLMLACFPILGFFASSFLIVSELINENLLLAAIVFVISAMIFIALKLAIDQHDRLEKRVSSDINRKWRFPLWYLVMLSLTIASTVFPGWLLHQCEPEFTRVFRRFEQTSSADFAEPAKKDRQSAP
;
A
#
# COMPACT_ATOMS: atom_id res chain seq x y z
N MET A 1 35.23 3.00 9.37
CA MET A 1 34.01 3.55 8.73
C MET A 1 33.26 2.49 7.90
N ASP A 2 33.93 1.49 7.35
CA ASP A 2 33.34 0.48 6.46
C ASP A 2 32.27 -0.43 7.11
N TRP A 3 32.36 -0.72 8.40
CA TRP A 3 31.37 -1.52 9.13
C TRP A 3 30.03 -0.80 9.32
N LEU A 4 30.04 0.53 9.47
CA LEU A 4 28.81 1.33 9.59
C LEU A 4 28.05 1.40 8.26
N THR A 5 28.76 1.53 7.14
CA THR A 5 28.16 1.50 5.81
C THR A 5 27.58 0.11 5.51
N SER A 6 28.30 -0.96 5.84
CA SER A 6 27.82 -2.33 5.70
C SER A 6 26.57 -2.60 6.55
N LEU A 7 26.51 -2.09 7.78
CA LEU A 7 25.38 -2.24 8.68
C LEU A 7 24.16 -1.45 8.16
N ARG A 8 24.40 -0.28 7.59
CA ARG A 8 23.40 0.56 6.94
C ARG A 8 22.71 -0.16 5.77
N ASP A 9 23.48 -0.84 4.92
CA ASP A 9 22.94 -1.57 3.78
C ASP A 9 22.16 -2.83 4.18
N GLN A 10 22.37 -3.32 5.40
CA GLN A 10 21.69 -4.51 5.93
C GLN A 10 20.42 -4.17 6.74
N LEU A 11 20.16 -2.90 7.09
CA LEU A 11 18.99 -2.51 7.87
C LEU A 11 17.65 -2.98 7.27
N PRO A 12 17.40 -2.90 5.95
CA PRO A 12 16.15 -3.42 5.38
C PRO A 12 15.99 -4.94 5.55
N LEU A 13 17.09 -5.69 5.47
CA LEU A 13 17.08 -7.13 5.73
C LEU A 13 16.80 -7.41 7.21
N LEU A 14 17.41 -6.66 8.13
CA LEU A 14 17.16 -6.78 9.56
C LEU A 14 15.71 -6.47 9.92
N LEU A 15 15.08 -5.53 9.23
CA LEU A 15 13.65 -5.22 9.40
C LEU A 15 12.78 -6.44 9.12
N VAL A 16 13.05 -7.17 8.04
CA VAL A 16 12.30 -8.38 7.67
C VAL A 16 12.63 -9.55 8.58
N LEU A 17 13.89 -9.68 9.03
CA LEU A 17 14.32 -10.78 9.90
C LEU A 17 13.87 -10.60 11.36
N SER A 18 13.67 -9.36 11.83
CA SER A 18 13.31 -9.13 13.24
C SER A 18 12.01 -9.83 13.63
N PRO A 19 10.87 -9.75 12.91
CA PRO A 19 9.67 -10.48 13.28
C PRO A 19 9.80 -12.01 13.09
N LEU A 20 10.70 -12.47 12.21
CA LEU A 20 11.01 -13.90 12.08
C LEU A 20 11.68 -14.44 13.35
N ILE A 21 12.60 -13.67 13.94
CA ILE A 21 13.17 -13.99 15.25
C ILE A 21 12.06 -13.98 16.31
N GLY A 22 11.16 -12.98 16.26
CA GLY A 22 9.98 -12.90 17.11
C GLY A 22 9.08 -14.13 17.00
N PHE A 23 8.86 -14.63 15.78
CA PHE A 23 8.14 -15.88 15.56
C PHE A 23 8.78 -17.07 16.29
N VAL A 24 10.08 -17.29 16.12
CA VAL A 24 10.81 -18.40 16.76
C VAL A 24 10.77 -18.28 18.27
N VAL A 25 11.00 -17.08 18.81
CA VAL A 25 10.99 -16.80 20.25
C VAL A 25 9.59 -17.00 20.83
N THR A 26 8.55 -16.48 20.20
CA THR A 26 7.16 -16.64 20.67
C THR A 26 6.68 -18.08 20.55
N LEU A 27 7.10 -18.79 19.51
CA LEU A 27 6.79 -20.21 19.32
C LEU A 27 7.41 -21.08 20.43
N THR A 28 8.65 -20.82 20.81
CA THR A 28 9.30 -21.53 21.91
C THR A 28 8.69 -21.15 23.26
N ALA A 29 8.48 -19.86 23.52
CA ALA A 29 7.87 -19.37 24.76
C ALA A 29 6.44 -19.89 24.95
N SER A 30 5.67 -20.09 23.89
CA SER A 30 4.29 -20.61 23.96
C SER A 30 4.20 -22.02 24.53
N ARG A 31 5.32 -22.76 24.59
CA ARG A 31 5.39 -24.10 25.20
C ARG A 31 5.59 -24.07 26.73
N PHE A 32 6.15 -22.96 27.24
CA PHE A 32 6.55 -22.85 28.65
C PHE A 32 5.62 -21.92 29.43
N GLU A 33 5.44 -20.69 28.99
CA GLU A 33 4.62 -19.68 29.68
C GLU A 33 3.82 -18.80 28.69
N PRO A 34 2.50 -18.98 28.60
CA PRO A 34 1.67 -18.21 27.66
C PRO A 34 1.65 -16.69 27.97
N GLY A 35 1.81 -16.27 29.23
CA GLY A 35 1.88 -14.87 29.62
C GLY A 35 3.10 -14.12 29.08
N LEU A 36 4.21 -14.82 28.88
CA LEU A 36 5.47 -14.27 28.39
C LEU A 36 5.44 -14.05 26.85
N VAL A 37 4.62 -14.81 26.14
CA VAL A 37 4.51 -14.74 24.66
C VAL A 37 4.13 -13.35 24.21
N ARG A 38 3.15 -12.74 24.87
CA ARG A 38 2.65 -11.40 24.53
C ARG A 38 3.71 -10.32 24.73
N THR A 39 4.41 -10.34 25.85
CA THR A 39 5.46 -9.36 26.16
C THR A 39 6.64 -9.48 25.20
N LEU A 40 7.05 -10.70 24.87
CA LEU A 40 8.12 -10.96 23.91
C LEU A 40 7.73 -10.51 22.48
N ALA A 41 6.49 -10.78 22.07
CA ALA A 41 5.98 -10.35 20.77
C ALA A 41 5.94 -8.82 20.65
N ILE A 42 5.42 -8.12 21.68
CA ILE A 42 5.39 -6.65 21.70
C ILE A 42 6.81 -6.08 21.69
N SER A 43 7.72 -6.64 22.49
CA SER A 43 9.13 -6.22 22.54
C SER A 43 9.79 -6.37 21.16
N ASN A 44 9.53 -7.47 20.46
CA ASN A 44 10.07 -7.69 19.12
C ASN A 44 9.47 -6.72 18.10
N ALA A 45 8.15 -6.48 18.10
CA ALA A 45 7.52 -5.52 17.21
C ALA A 45 8.00 -4.07 17.48
N LEU A 46 8.29 -3.72 18.73
CA LEU A 46 8.95 -2.43 19.06
C LEU A 46 10.38 -2.37 18.52
N CYS A 47 11.10 -3.48 18.46
CA CYS A 47 12.41 -3.55 17.80
C CYS A 47 12.27 -3.29 16.29
N SER A 48 11.28 -3.90 15.62
CA SER A 48 10.97 -3.61 14.20
C SER A 48 10.63 -2.13 13.98
N LEU A 49 9.86 -1.53 14.88
CA LEU A 49 9.54 -0.10 14.85
C LEU A 49 10.80 0.77 14.99
N PHE A 50 11.71 0.42 15.88
CA PHE A 50 12.98 1.13 16.05
C PHE A 50 13.87 1.04 14.80
N ILE A 51 13.92 -0.12 14.15
CA ILE A 51 14.65 -0.28 12.88
C ILE A 51 14.03 0.61 11.79
N LEU A 52 12.68 0.66 11.71
CA LEU A 52 11.97 1.53 10.76
C LEU A 52 12.27 3.02 10.97
N THR A 53 12.30 3.49 12.21
CA THR A 53 12.67 4.90 12.49
C THR A 53 14.13 5.20 12.12
N GLY A 54 15.01 4.22 12.23
CA GLY A 54 16.40 4.31 11.74
C GLY A 54 16.46 4.44 10.21
N LEU A 55 15.66 3.65 9.50
CA LEU A 55 15.52 3.69 8.04
C LEU A 55 14.89 4.99 7.54
N GLU A 56 13.89 5.53 8.25
CA GLU A 56 13.30 6.83 7.95
C GLU A 56 14.33 7.95 8.00
N ARG A 57 15.11 8.04 9.08
CA ARG A 57 16.19 9.03 9.21
C ARG A 57 17.26 8.88 8.12
N GLN A 58 17.57 7.65 7.76
CA GLN A 58 18.50 7.38 6.67
C GLN A 58 17.94 7.87 5.33
N PHE A 59 16.66 7.63 5.05
CA PHE A 59 16.00 8.06 3.84
C PHE A 59 15.96 9.60 3.74
N GLU A 60 15.59 10.29 4.84
CA GLU A 60 15.60 11.76 4.91
C GLU A 60 17.01 12.34 4.70
N PHE A 61 18.03 11.73 5.30
CA PHE A 61 19.42 12.14 5.10
C PHE A 61 19.88 12.00 3.64
N ASP A 62 19.52 10.89 2.98
CA ASP A 62 19.85 10.68 1.57
C ASP A 62 19.12 11.67 0.66
N LEU A 63 17.86 12.01 0.96
CA LEU A 63 17.11 13.04 0.23
C LEU A 63 17.73 14.44 0.40
N ALA A 64 18.12 14.80 1.62
CA ALA A 64 18.77 16.07 1.89
C ALA A 64 20.12 16.19 1.16
N ALA A 65 20.93 15.13 1.16
CA ALA A 65 22.20 15.09 0.46
C ALA A 65 22.03 15.23 -1.07
N ASP A 66 21.04 14.52 -1.66
CA ASP A 66 20.71 14.64 -3.09
C ASP A 66 20.23 16.07 -3.43
N ALA A 67 19.41 16.69 -2.56
CA ALA A 67 18.94 18.05 -2.75
C ALA A 67 20.10 19.09 -2.69
N ASP A 68 21.04 18.92 -1.77
CA ASP A 68 22.20 19.80 -1.66
C ASP A 68 23.13 19.71 -2.88
N ILE A 69 23.34 18.51 -3.43
CA ILE A 69 24.11 18.31 -4.68
C ILE A 69 23.43 19.06 -5.84
N ILE A 70 22.10 18.97 -5.95
CA ILE A 70 21.35 19.67 -7.00
C ILE A 70 21.46 21.20 -6.82
N ARG A 71 21.32 21.71 -5.59
CA ARG A 71 21.46 23.16 -5.30
C ARG A 71 22.83 23.69 -5.61
N LEU A 72 23.89 22.92 -5.31
CA LEU A 72 25.28 23.28 -5.66
C LEU A 72 25.44 23.36 -7.17
N ALA A 73 24.95 22.36 -7.91
CA ALA A 73 24.99 22.36 -9.37
C ALA A 73 24.21 23.55 -9.96
N GLU A 74 23.05 23.91 -9.42
CA GLU A 74 22.27 25.07 -9.84
C GLU A 74 23.03 26.40 -9.61
N ARG A 75 23.75 26.52 -8.48
CA ARG A 75 24.59 27.71 -8.19
C ARG A 75 25.78 27.83 -9.11
N ASP A 76 26.42 26.71 -9.46
CA ASP A 76 27.58 26.71 -10.35
C ASP A 76 27.19 27.06 -11.78
N ILE A 77 26.01 26.61 -12.23
CA ILE A 77 25.45 26.95 -13.54
C ILE A 77 25.04 28.42 -13.60
N ALA A 78 24.41 28.94 -12.55
CA ALA A 78 24.03 30.35 -12.48
C ALA A 78 25.25 31.30 -12.51
N LYS A 79 26.45 30.80 -12.14
CA LYS A 79 27.70 31.56 -12.21
C LYS A 79 28.41 31.46 -13.56
N SER A 80 28.18 30.38 -14.32
CA SER A 80 28.97 30.04 -15.52
C SER A 80 28.25 30.32 -16.83
N ASP A 81 27.00 30.81 -16.81
CA ASP A 81 26.15 31.06 -18.01
C ASP A 81 26.07 29.81 -18.94
N THR A 82 26.37 28.62 -18.40
CA THR A 82 26.35 27.36 -19.11
C THR A 82 24.99 26.69 -19.05
N ASP A 83 24.67 26.00 -20.12
CA ASP A 83 23.38 25.39 -20.48
C ASP A 83 22.69 24.60 -19.36
N THR A 84 21.36 24.69 -19.27
CA THR A 84 20.44 23.89 -18.42
C THR A 84 20.61 22.38 -18.58
N GLY A 85 21.33 21.91 -19.59
CA GLY A 85 21.71 20.51 -19.82
C GLY A 85 22.49 19.87 -18.67
N SER A 86 23.30 20.65 -17.94
CA SER A 86 24.13 20.14 -16.85
C SER A 86 23.33 19.72 -15.61
N ILE A 87 22.21 20.37 -15.28
CA ILE A 87 21.35 19.96 -14.14
C ILE A 87 20.68 18.61 -14.42
N SER A 88 20.21 18.41 -15.66
CA SER A 88 19.59 17.14 -16.06
C SER A 88 20.57 15.98 -15.97
N GLU A 89 21.86 16.24 -16.24
CA GLU A 89 22.92 15.24 -16.14
C GLU A 89 23.29 14.90 -14.69
N VAL A 90 23.36 15.90 -13.81
CA VAL A 90 23.57 15.68 -12.37
C VAL A 90 22.43 14.83 -11.79
N ARG A 91 21.17 15.16 -12.12
CA ARG A 91 20.02 14.37 -11.69
C ARG A 91 20.04 12.94 -12.22
N ARG A 92 20.44 12.74 -13.50
CA ARG A 92 20.63 11.40 -14.10
C ARG A 92 21.72 10.61 -13.39
N THR A 93 22.81 11.24 -12.96
CA THR A 93 23.88 10.55 -12.24
C THR A 93 23.47 10.12 -10.84
N LEU A 94 22.67 10.94 -10.13
CA LEU A 94 22.10 10.59 -8.83
C LEU A 94 21.12 9.41 -8.97
N ASP A 95 20.22 9.43 -9.95
CA ASP A 95 19.30 8.33 -10.24
C ASP A 95 20.05 7.03 -10.57
N ARG A 96 21.15 7.09 -11.36
CA ARG A 96 22.02 5.93 -11.65
C ARG A 96 22.66 5.36 -10.39
N ARG A 97 23.23 6.19 -9.52
CA ARG A 97 23.85 5.75 -8.26
C ARG A 97 22.85 5.04 -7.35
N ARG A 98 21.60 5.52 -7.31
CA ARG A 98 20.55 4.88 -6.53
C ARG A 98 20.15 3.53 -7.12
N VAL A 99 19.97 3.43 -8.44
CA VAL A 99 19.67 2.16 -9.12
C VAL A 99 20.80 1.15 -8.89
N GLU A 100 22.06 1.59 -8.95
CA GLU A 100 23.20 0.73 -8.65
C GLU A 100 23.19 0.20 -7.22
N ARG A 101 22.81 1.02 -6.24
CA ARG A 101 22.62 0.55 -4.85
C ARG A 101 21.50 -0.50 -4.77
N LEU A 102 20.33 -0.24 -5.35
CA LEU A 102 19.18 -1.15 -5.35
C LEU A 102 19.44 -2.46 -6.12
N ARG A 103 20.37 -2.44 -7.06
CA ARG A 103 20.74 -3.59 -7.90
C ARG A 103 21.23 -4.80 -7.10
N HIS A 104 21.92 -4.56 -6.01
CA HIS A 104 22.53 -5.61 -5.18
C HIS A 104 21.73 -5.93 -3.92
N GLN A 105 20.65 -5.18 -3.65
CA GLN A 105 19.82 -5.37 -2.47
C GLN A 105 18.58 -6.20 -2.79
N TRP A 106 18.30 -7.19 -1.97
CA TRP A 106 17.05 -7.96 -2.05
C TRP A 106 15.88 -7.21 -1.45
N PHE A 107 16.15 -6.43 -0.39
CA PHE A 107 15.19 -5.61 0.31
C PHE A 107 15.69 -4.17 0.36
N ALA A 108 14.81 -3.24 0.10
CA ALA A 108 15.09 -1.81 0.24
C ALA A 108 13.84 -1.07 0.70
N VAL A 109 14.06 -0.02 1.50
CA VAL A 109 13.01 0.88 1.94
C VAL A 109 13.11 2.17 1.13
N ASP A 110 11.98 2.56 0.55
CA ASP A 110 11.80 3.78 -0.24
C ASP A 110 10.61 4.59 0.29
N GLY A 111 10.41 5.79 -0.25
CA GLY A 111 9.33 6.67 0.18
C GLY A 111 7.93 6.10 -0.04
N THR A 112 7.75 5.08 -0.89
CA THR A 112 6.45 4.49 -1.15
C THR A 112 6.08 3.40 -0.17
N ASN A 113 7.06 2.68 0.42
CA ASN A 113 6.83 1.54 1.30
C ASN A 113 7.11 1.80 2.78
N LEU A 114 7.82 2.88 3.12
CA LEU A 114 8.20 3.21 4.50
C LEU A 114 6.98 3.34 5.42
N PHE A 115 6.03 4.19 5.05
CA PHE A 115 4.84 4.43 5.88
C PHE A 115 3.88 3.22 5.93
N PRO A 116 3.60 2.51 4.82
CA PRO A 116 2.86 1.25 4.88
C PRO A 116 3.51 0.18 5.78
N ALA A 117 4.83 0.06 5.76
CA ALA A 117 5.55 -0.85 6.66
C ALA A 117 5.39 -0.43 8.13
N LEU A 118 5.48 0.88 8.41
CA LEU A 118 5.23 1.43 9.74
C LEU A 118 3.80 1.13 10.21
N LEU A 119 2.80 1.34 9.34
CA LEU A 119 1.41 1.01 9.67
C LEU A 119 1.23 -0.48 9.99
N LEU A 120 1.84 -1.37 9.21
CA LEU A 120 1.76 -2.80 9.46
C LEU A 120 2.31 -3.17 10.85
N VAL A 121 3.50 -2.67 11.21
CA VAL A 121 4.10 -2.94 12.53
C VAL A 121 3.24 -2.39 13.67
N VAL A 122 2.72 -1.17 13.54
CA VAL A 122 1.83 -0.57 14.55
C VAL A 122 0.54 -1.37 14.69
N MET A 123 -0.07 -1.80 13.56
CA MET A 123 -1.28 -2.63 13.60
C MET A 123 -1.01 -3.99 14.22
N THR A 124 0.14 -4.60 13.96
CA THR A 124 0.55 -5.84 14.62
C THR A 124 0.65 -5.68 16.14
N ILE A 125 1.25 -4.58 16.62
CA ILE A 125 1.32 -4.28 18.06
C ILE A 125 -0.09 -4.18 18.67
N ILE A 126 -1.01 -3.47 18.01
CA ILE A 126 -2.39 -3.30 18.45
C ILE A 126 -3.11 -4.66 18.49
N VAL A 127 -2.96 -5.48 17.46
CA VAL A 127 -3.56 -6.82 17.38
C VAL A 127 -3.05 -7.70 18.52
N ILE A 128 -1.74 -7.73 18.79
CA ILE A 128 -1.15 -8.50 19.87
C ILE A 128 -1.65 -8.01 21.24
N GLN A 129 -1.79 -6.69 21.42
CA GLN A 129 -2.32 -6.12 22.67
C GLN A 129 -3.78 -6.50 22.93
N ARG A 130 -4.59 -6.67 21.89
CA ARG A 130 -6.00 -7.04 22.03
C ARG A 130 -6.23 -8.54 22.19
N THR A 131 -5.30 -9.35 21.70
CA THR A 131 -5.44 -10.81 21.77
C THR A 131 -5.36 -11.30 23.21
N ASP A 132 -6.36 -12.05 23.64
CA ASP A 132 -6.36 -12.71 24.94
C ASP A 132 -5.48 -13.96 24.89
N SER A 133 -4.34 -13.91 25.60
CA SER A 133 -3.35 -14.99 25.63
C SER A 133 -3.68 -16.09 26.65
N SER A 134 -4.75 -15.92 27.44
CA SER A 134 -5.10 -16.86 28.53
C SER A 134 -5.79 -18.13 28.04
N SER A 135 -6.30 -18.14 26.79
CA SER A 135 -6.99 -19.30 26.22
C SER A 135 -6.03 -20.21 25.46
N ASP A 136 -6.03 -21.50 25.77
CA ASP A 136 -5.23 -22.53 25.07
C ASP A 136 -5.53 -22.57 23.56
N SER A 137 -6.74 -22.19 23.14
CA SER A 137 -7.10 -22.08 21.73
C SER A 137 -6.31 -20.99 20.98
N ASN A 138 -5.78 -19.99 21.66
CA ASN A 138 -5.05 -18.86 21.08
C ASN A 138 -3.52 -19.02 21.09
N ARG A 139 -3.01 -20.17 21.50
CA ARG A 139 -1.56 -20.41 21.65
C ARG A 139 -0.75 -20.15 20.36
N TRP A 140 -1.31 -20.47 19.21
CA TRP A 140 -0.65 -20.31 17.91
C TRP A 140 -0.90 -18.94 17.25
N PHE A 141 -1.84 -18.15 17.77
CA PHE A 141 -2.25 -16.89 17.14
C PHE A 141 -1.09 -15.90 17.06
N ILE A 142 -0.46 -15.58 18.21
CA ILE A 142 0.63 -14.59 18.25
C ILE A 142 1.85 -15.01 17.41
N PRO A 143 2.36 -16.26 17.49
CA PRO A 143 3.40 -16.71 16.57
C PRO A 143 3.03 -16.56 15.08
N LEU A 144 1.81 -16.95 14.68
CA LEU A 144 1.36 -16.80 13.30
C LEU A 144 1.28 -15.32 12.88
N VAL A 145 0.89 -14.42 13.77
CA VAL A 145 0.89 -12.97 13.53
C VAL A 145 2.31 -12.47 13.28
N MET A 146 3.31 -12.90 14.07
CA MET A 146 4.71 -12.53 13.84
C MET A 146 5.25 -13.05 12.48
N LEU A 147 4.88 -14.27 12.12
CA LEU A 147 5.27 -14.84 10.84
C LEU A 147 4.58 -14.11 9.67
N PHE A 148 3.32 -13.71 9.84
CA PHE A 148 2.60 -12.88 8.88
C PHE A 148 3.25 -11.51 8.69
N GLU A 149 3.65 -10.86 9.79
CA GLU A 149 4.38 -9.59 9.76
C GLU A 149 5.68 -9.71 8.96
N THR A 150 6.47 -10.77 9.21
CA THR A 150 7.69 -11.07 8.45
C THR A 150 7.43 -11.14 6.95
N ALA A 151 6.46 -11.98 6.55
CA ALA A 151 6.13 -12.19 5.14
C ALA A 151 5.62 -10.90 4.48
N SER A 152 4.74 -10.16 5.16
CA SER A 152 4.15 -8.93 4.63
C SER A 152 5.14 -7.78 4.53
N LEU A 153 6.03 -7.58 5.53
CA LEU A 153 7.14 -6.63 5.44
C LEU A 153 8.08 -6.98 4.30
N GLY A 154 8.39 -8.27 4.15
CA GLY A 154 9.23 -8.73 3.05
C GLY A 154 8.61 -8.47 1.67
N VAL A 155 7.30 -8.69 1.49
CA VAL A 155 6.57 -8.35 0.25
C VAL A 155 6.64 -6.84 -0.04
N MET A 156 6.46 -6.00 0.98
CA MET A 156 6.47 -4.54 0.83
C MET A 156 7.86 -3.98 0.50
N THR A 157 8.93 -4.63 0.95
CA THR A 157 10.30 -4.08 0.84
C THR A 157 11.15 -4.73 -0.24
N THR A 158 10.76 -5.90 -0.79
CA THR A 158 11.57 -6.62 -1.77
C THR A 158 11.58 -5.95 -3.15
N TYR A 159 12.74 -6.04 -3.82
CA TYR A 159 12.96 -5.68 -5.23
C TYR A 159 13.21 -6.89 -6.12
N ASP A 160 13.35 -8.09 -5.55
CA ASP A 160 13.50 -9.34 -6.31
C ASP A 160 12.14 -9.98 -6.56
N LEU A 161 11.80 -10.22 -7.83
CA LEU A 161 10.51 -10.77 -8.26
C LEU A 161 10.24 -12.17 -7.69
N ARG A 162 11.28 -13.01 -7.51
CA ARG A 162 11.15 -14.37 -6.95
C ARG A 162 10.81 -14.30 -5.47
N VAL A 163 11.54 -13.44 -4.74
CA VAL A 163 11.33 -13.23 -3.31
C VAL A 163 9.93 -12.67 -3.07
N TYR A 164 9.47 -11.74 -3.93
CA TYR A 164 8.10 -11.24 -3.89
C TYR A 164 7.06 -12.36 -3.98
N LEU A 165 7.17 -13.25 -4.97
CA LEU A 165 6.21 -14.34 -5.17
C LEU A 165 6.19 -15.31 -3.98
N ILE A 166 7.37 -15.69 -3.47
CA ILE A 166 7.48 -16.61 -2.32
C ILE A 166 6.85 -15.99 -1.06
N LEU A 167 7.21 -14.75 -0.75
CA LEU A 167 6.72 -14.08 0.46
C LEU A 167 5.23 -13.74 0.35
N SER A 168 4.74 -13.35 -0.82
CA SER A 168 3.31 -13.10 -1.08
C SER A 168 2.49 -14.38 -0.91
N ALA A 169 2.94 -15.52 -1.45
CA ALA A 169 2.31 -16.81 -1.25
C ALA A 169 2.31 -17.22 0.23
N THR A 170 3.44 -17.02 0.93
CA THR A 170 3.57 -17.31 2.36
C THR A 170 2.62 -16.45 3.20
N SER A 171 2.57 -15.14 2.97
CA SER A 171 1.65 -14.21 3.64
C SER A 171 0.19 -14.64 3.45
N THR A 172 -0.18 -15.03 2.22
CA THR A 172 -1.52 -15.51 1.88
C THR A 172 -1.90 -16.79 2.64
N VAL A 173 -0.98 -17.77 2.73
CA VAL A 173 -1.22 -19.00 3.50
C VAL A 173 -1.45 -18.69 4.97
N ILE A 174 -0.59 -17.85 5.56
CA ILE A 174 -0.67 -17.55 6.99
C ILE A 174 -1.98 -16.84 7.33
N ILE A 175 -2.38 -15.84 6.56
CA ILE A 175 -3.64 -15.13 6.80
C ILE A 175 -4.85 -16.03 6.58
N SER A 176 -4.82 -16.94 5.60
CA SER A 176 -5.87 -17.96 5.40
C SER A 176 -5.96 -18.92 6.58
N LEU A 177 -4.83 -19.34 7.15
CA LEU A 177 -4.80 -20.15 8.37
C LEU A 177 -5.41 -19.40 9.55
N LEU A 178 -5.08 -18.13 9.73
CA LEU A 178 -5.68 -17.28 10.77
C LEU A 178 -7.21 -17.19 10.57
N ILE A 179 -7.70 -16.94 9.36
CA ILE A 179 -9.14 -16.88 9.06
C ILE A 179 -9.82 -18.22 9.37
N SER A 180 -9.21 -19.35 9.00
CA SER A 180 -9.79 -20.69 9.16
C SER A 180 -9.84 -21.13 10.63
N GLN A 181 -8.88 -20.75 11.44
CA GLN A 181 -8.77 -21.15 12.85
C GLN A 181 -9.56 -20.21 13.78
N TYR A 182 -9.55 -18.91 13.48
CA TYR A 182 -10.12 -17.86 14.31
C TYR A 182 -11.18 -17.08 13.52
N GLY A 183 -12.44 -17.45 13.61
CA GLY A 183 -13.53 -16.78 12.87
C GLY A 183 -14.89 -17.39 13.16
N ASN A 184 -15.90 -16.94 12.44
CA ASN A 184 -17.29 -17.39 12.57
C ASN A 184 -17.54 -18.81 11.98
N SER A 185 -18.77 -19.29 11.99
CA SER A 185 -19.16 -20.63 11.50
C SER A 185 -18.77 -20.89 10.04
N GLU A 186 -18.75 -19.87 9.19
CA GLU A 186 -18.39 -19.95 7.76
C GLU A 186 -16.90 -19.77 7.49
N ARG A 187 -16.08 -19.70 8.54
CA ARG A 187 -14.64 -19.38 8.49
C ARG A 187 -13.83 -20.22 7.49
N ARG A 188 -14.11 -21.52 7.41
CA ARG A 188 -13.36 -22.43 6.51
C ARG A 188 -13.64 -22.13 5.05
N ALA A 189 -14.92 -21.99 4.67
CA ALA A 189 -15.30 -21.65 3.31
C ALA A 189 -14.74 -20.30 2.87
N ASN A 190 -14.79 -19.30 3.76
CA ASN A 190 -14.20 -17.96 3.51
C ASN A 190 -12.68 -18.02 3.35
N ALA A 191 -11.98 -18.82 4.17
CA ALA A 191 -10.53 -19.01 4.09
C ALA A 191 -10.13 -19.71 2.77
N GLU A 192 -10.85 -20.75 2.36
CA GLU A 192 -10.60 -21.48 1.12
C GLU A 192 -10.85 -20.60 -0.11
N GLN A 193 -11.97 -19.88 -0.15
CA GLN A 193 -12.26 -18.93 -1.24
C GLN A 193 -11.22 -17.81 -1.31
N PHE A 194 -10.80 -17.27 -0.17
CA PHE A 194 -9.77 -16.27 -0.11
C PHE A 194 -8.43 -16.81 -0.64
N LEU A 195 -8.01 -17.98 -0.16
CA LEU A 195 -6.78 -18.63 -0.61
C LEU A 195 -6.78 -18.84 -2.12
N LEU A 196 -7.85 -19.41 -2.68
CA LEU A 196 -7.97 -19.64 -4.11
C LEU A 196 -7.94 -18.34 -4.91
N THR A 197 -8.65 -17.31 -4.47
CA THR A 197 -8.67 -16.01 -5.15
C THR A 197 -7.29 -15.36 -5.13
N GLN A 198 -6.59 -15.39 -3.99
CA GLN A 198 -5.25 -14.81 -3.86
C GLN A 198 -4.22 -15.57 -4.69
N TYR A 199 -4.30 -16.91 -4.75
CA TYR A 199 -3.42 -17.70 -5.60
C TYR A 199 -3.71 -17.51 -7.09
N CYS A 200 -4.98 -17.34 -7.47
CA CYS A 200 -5.33 -16.96 -8.84
C CYS A 200 -4.67 -15.62 -9.22
N GLY A 201 -4.80 -14.60 -8.37
CA GLY A 201 -4.10 -13.32 -8.56
C GLY A 201 -2.59 -13.49 -8.61
N GLY A 202 -2.01 -14.28 -7.68
CA GLY A 202 -0.59 -14.60 -7.65
C GLY A 202 -0.08 -15.31 -8.91
N ALA A 203 -0.89 -16.19 -9.52
CA ALA A 203 -0.57 -16.85 -10.78
C ALA A 203 -0.49 -15.86 -11.95
N PHE A 204 -1.42 -14.88 -12.01
CA PHE A 204 -1.34 -13.79 -12.99
C PHE A 204 -0.09 -12.94 -12.78
N VAL A 205 0.24 -12.57 -11.54
CA VAL A 205 1.48 -11.81 -11.23
C VAL A 205 2.72 -12.62 -11.63
N ALA A 206 2.76 -13.93 -11.30
CA ALA A 206 3.87 -14.81 -11.67
C ALA A 206 4.02 -14.93 -13.19
N MET A 207 2.90 -15.04 -13.93
CA MET A 207 2.90 -15.07 -15.39
C MET A 207 3.44 -13.75 -15.96
N GLY A 208 3.00 -12.61 -15.46
CA GLY A 208 3.50 -11.31 -15.89
C GLY A 208 5.00 -11.12 -15.58
N PHE A 209 5.47 -11.57 -14.42
CA PHE A 209 6.91 -11.56 -14.11
C PHE A 209 7.71 -12.50 -15.01
N ALA A 210 7.17 -13.68 -15.32
CA ALA A 210 7.81 -14.60 -16.28
C ALA A 210 7.92 -13.97 -17.67
N MET A 211 6.85 -13.33 -18.15
CA MET A 211 6.87 -12.59 -19.43
C MET A 211 7.93 -11.47 -19.42
N LEU A 212 8.05 -10.71 -18.32
CA LEU A 212 9.08 -9.67 -18.14
C LEU A 212 10.50 -10.23 -18.23
N VAL A 213 10.75 -11.30 -17.46
CA VAL A 213 12.07 -11.94 -17.38
C VAL A 213 12.50 -12.57 -18.71
N VAL A 214 11.54 -13.05 -19.50
CA VAL A 214 11.80 -13.60 -20.84
C VAL A 214 11.98 -12.51 -21.88
N ALA A 215 11.21 -11.43 -21.81
CA ALA A 215 11.26 -10.33 -22.79
C ALA A 215 12.61 -9.61 -22.80
N VAL A 216 13.20 -9.35 -21.62
CA VAL A 216 14.46 -8.59 -21.51
C VAL A 216 15.67 -9.28 -22.17
N PRO A 217 15.97 -10.58 -21.96
CA PRO A 217 17.01 -11.28 -22.68
C PRO A 217 16.74 -11.39 -24.18
N TRP A 218 15.48 -11.57 -24.59
CA TRP A 218 15.12 -11.67 -26.00
C TRP A 218 15.45 -10.38 -26.77
N MET A 219 15.22 -9.23 -26.13
CA MET A 219 15.66 -7.92 -26.64
C MET A 219 17.19 -7.86 -26.80
N LYS A 220 17.97 -8.40 -25.85
CA LYS A 220 19.45 -8.40 -25.90
C LYS A 220 20.04 -9.29 -26.99
N ILE A 221 19.42 -10.42 -27.29
CA ILE A 221 19.86 -11.34 -28.35
C ILE A 221 19.80 -10.65 -29.71
N GLN A 222 18.83 -9.77 -29.93
CA GLN A 222 18.68 -9.05 -31.18
C GLN A 222 19.75 -7.96 -31.40
N ASP A 223 20.44 -7.51 -30.34
CA ASP A 223 21.47 -6.46 -30.39
C ASP A 223 22.93 -6.99 -30.41
N SER A 224 23.14 -8.30 -30.53
CA SER A 224 24.48 -8.96 -30.60
C SER A 224 25.43 -8.65 -29.43
N THR A 225 24.99 -8.05 -28.35
CA THR A 225 25.82 -7.62 -27.23
C THR A 225 25.62 -8.50 -26.01
N ASN A 226 26.65 -9.29 -25.75
CA ASN A 226 27.00 -9.93 -24.47
C ASN A 226 25.88 -10.55 -23.62
N THR A 227 25.88 -11.85 -23.51
CA THR A 227 25.03 -12.69 -22.64
C THR A 227 25.26 -12.37 -21.15
N GLN A 228 24.71 -11.26 -20.67
CA GLN A 228 24.63 -11.02 -19.22
C GLN A 228 23.49 -11.84 -18.61
N SER A 229 23.74 -12.37 -17.42
CA SER A 229 22.78 -13.16 -16.64
C SER A 229 21.41 -12.48 -16.53
N ILE A 230 20.35 -13.29 -16.64
CA ILE A 230 18.96 -12.89 -16.40
C ILE A 230 18.86 -12.24 -15.01
N SER A 231 18.42 -10.98 -14.96
CA SER A 231 18.20 -10.29 -13.69
C SER A 231 16.74 -10.45 -13.24
N TRP A 232 16.56 -10.81 -11.97
CA TRP A 232 15.26 -10.88 -11.32
C TRP A 232 14.93 -9.63 -10.48
N ASN A 233 15.86 -8.67 -10.45
CA ASN A 233 15.66 -7.42 -9.75
C ASN A 233 14.96 -6.40 -10.65
N ILE A 234 13.80 -5.88 -10.19
CA ILE A 234 12.95 -4.97 -10.97
C ILE A 234 13.67 -3.68 -11.36
N ALA A 235 14.56 -3.14 -10.52
CA ALA A 235 15.29 -1.93 -10.83
C ALA A 235 16.23 -2.12 -12.04
N ASN A 236 16.84 -3.30 -12.16
CA ASN A 236 17.65 -3.66 -13.32
C ASN A 236 16.79 -3.83 -14.57
N ILE A 237 15.66 -4.54 -14.44
CA ILE A 237 14.74 -4.79 -15.55
C ILE A 237 14.22 -3.45 -16.10
N THR A 238 13.77 -2.56 -15.24
CA THR A 238 13.25 -1.23 -15.63
C THR A 238 14.33 -0.40 -16.32
N GLN A 239 15.57 -0.43 -15.81
CA GLN A 239 16.69 0.29 -16.43
C GLN A 239 17.02 -0.26 -17.82
N GLU A 240 17.01 -1.58 -18.00
CA GLU A 240 17.25 -2.21 -19.29
C GLU A 240 16.17 -1.83 -20.29
N ILE A 241 14.89 -1.96 -19.92
CA ILE A 241 13.76 -1.56 -20.78
C ILE A 241 13.90 -0.10 -21.25
N GLN A 242 14.28 0.80 -20.34
CA GLN A 242 14.46 2.23 -20.67
C GLN A 242 15.64 2.49 -21.60
N LYS A 243 16.76 1.74 -21.46
CA LYS A 243 17.88 1.85 -22.40
C LYS A 243 17.46 1.45 -23.82
N TRP A 244 16.56 0.47 -23.93
CA TRP A 244 16.05 -0.02 -25.20
C TRP A 244 15.07 0.98 -25.84
N ALA A 245 14.16 1.53 -25.06
CA ALA A 245 13.23 2.56 -25.53
C ALA A 245 13.94 3.76 -26.17
N THR A 246 15.18 4.06 -25.74
CA THR A 246 15.95 5.20 -26.25
C THR A 246 16.90 4.86 -27.44
N ARG A 247 17.11 3.57 -27.75
CA ARG A 247 18.18 3.18 -28.70
C ARG A 247 17.72 2.62 -30.05
N ASN A 248 16.50 2.09 -30.17
CA ASN A 248 16.18 1.27 -31.33
C ASN A 248 14.68 1.32 -31.69
N GLU A 249 14.32 1.96 -32.78
CA GLU A 249 12.93 2.08 -33.27
C GLU A 249 12.27 0.71 -33.56
N LEU A 250 13.01 -0.27 -34.11
CA LEU A 250 12.49 -1.60 -34.46
C LEU A 250 12.24 -2.48 -33.23
N ALA A 251 13.16 -2.47 -32.24
CA ALA A 251 12.97 -3.20 -30.99
C ALA A 251 11.85 -2.58 -30.13
N TYR A 252 11.71 -1.27 -30.19
CA TYR A 252 10.62 -0.52 -29.56
C TYR A 252 9.25 -0.96 -30.11
N HIS A 253 9.13 -1.21 -31.37
CA HIS A 253 7.88 -1.65 -32.00
C HIS A 253 7.41 -3.02 -31.46
N TYR A 254 8.30 -4.01 -31.35
CA TYR A 254 8.00 -5.33 -30.76
C TYR A 254 7.67 -5.24 -29.26
N VAL A 255 8.38 -4.41 -28.52
CA VAL A 255 8.10 -4.14 -27.11
C VAL A 255 6.72 -3.49 -26.98
N TYR A 256 6.39 -2.56 -27.84
CA TYR A 256 5.09 -1.86 -27.87
C TYR A 256 3.91 -2.82 -28.12
N GLU A 257 4.09 -3.89 -28.88
CA GLU A 257 3.04 -4.88 -29.13
C GLU A 257 2.83 -5.86 -27.98
N CYS A 258 3.89 -6.31 -27.31
CA CYS A 258 3.82 -7.35 -26.25
C CYS A 258 3.65 -6.77 -24.84
N PHE A 259 4.24 -5.62 -24.55
CA PHE A 259 4.20 -4.98 -23.23
C PHE A 259 2.81 -4.64 -22.72
N PRO A 260 1.86 -4.15 -23.54
CA PRO A 260 0.50 -3.88 -23.11
C PRO A 260 -0.15 -5.12 -22.46
N TRP A 261 -0.05 -6.27 -23.10
CA TRP A 261 -0.62 -7.52 -22.59
C TRP A 261 0.03 -7.96 -21.27
N MET A 262 1.34 -7.80 -21.16
CA MET A 262 2.07 -8.09 -19.95
C MET A 262 1.65 -7.17 -18.79
N LEU A 263 1.55 -5.86 -19.04
CA LEU A 263 1.09 -4.88 -18.06
C LEU A 263 -0.37 -5.14 -17.65
N LEU A 264 -1.22 -5.56 -18.60
CA LEU A 264 -2.60 -5.97 -18.32
C LEU A 264 -2.62 -7.19 -17.38
N VAL A 265 -1.86 -8.23 -17.70
CA VAL A 265 -1.78 -9.45 -16.89
C VAL A 265 -1.31 -9.15 -15.49
N LEU A 266 -0.26 -8.33 -15.32
CA LEU A 266 0.23 -7.89 -14.03
C LEU A 266 -0.82 -7.07 -13.27
N SER A 267 -1.47 -6.12 -13.94
CA SER A 267 -2.49 -5.25 -13.34
C SER A 267 -3.70 -6.05 -12.89
N VAL A 268 -4.16 -7.02 -13.68
CA VAL A 268 -5.25 -7.92 -13.29
C VAL A 268 -4.84 -8.78 -12.09
N GLY A 269 -3.62 -9.33 -12.07
CA GLY A 269 -3.11 -10.09 -10.94
C GLY A 269 -3.11 -9.29 -9.64
N PHE A 270 -2.57 -8.07 -9.66
CA PHE A 270 -2.58 -7.17 -8.50
C PHE A 270 -3.99 -6.71 -8.12
N ALA A 271 -4.88 -6.49 -9.10
CA ALA A 271 -6.28 -6.12 -8.85
C ALA A 271 -7.03 -7.23 -8.10
N ILE A 272 -6.82 -8.49 -8.47
CA ILE A 272 -7.37 -9.67 -7.77
C ILE A 272 -6.82 -9.72 -6.34
N GLN A 273 -5.51 -9.60 -6.16
CA GLN A 273 -4.87 -9.66 -4.84
C GLN A 273 -5.27 -8.49 -3.94
N ALA A 274 -5.43 -7.28 -4.49
CA ALA A 274 -5.88 -6.10 -3.75
C ALA A 274 -7.40 -6.08 -3.50
N GLY A 275 -8.17 -7.00 -4.09
CA GLY A 275 -9.63 -7.05 -3.97
C GLY A 275 -10.33 -5.87 -4.60
N LEU A 276 -9.83 -5.39 -5.75
CA LEU A 276 -10.44 -4.31 -6.51
C LEU A 276 -11.66 -4.81 -7.30
N PHE A 277 -12.55 -3.92 -7.68
CA PHE A 277 -13.65 -4.28 -8.57
C PHE A 277 -13.11 -4.76 -9.94
N PRO A 278 -13.64 -5.84 -10.52
CA PRO A 278 -14.80 -6.65 -10.11
C PRO A 278 -14.47 -7.79 -9.10
N PHE A 279 -13.22 -8.01 -8.71
CA PHE A 279 -12.75 -9.16 -7.92
C PHE A 279 -12.92 -9.00 -6.39
N HIS A 280 -13.79 -8.09 -5.96
CA HIS A 280 -13.93 -7.65 -4.56
C HIS A 280 -14.72 -8.60 -3.65
N SER A 281 -15.50 -9.54 -4.19
CA SER A 281 -16.49 -10.31 -3.43
C SER A 281 -15.88 -11.11 -2.28
N THR A 282 -14.74 -11.74 -2.51
CA THR A 282 -14.05 -12.56 -1.51
C THR A 282 -13.52 -11.69 -0.36
N GLN A 283 -12.92 -10.53 -0.67
CA GLN A 283 -12.42 -9.61 0.35
C GLN A 283 -13.55 -9.06 1.23
N ILE A 284 -14.68 -8.71 0.62
CA ILE A 284 -15.86 -8.26 1.38
C ILE A 284 -16.35 -9.35 2.32
N SER A 285 -16.46 -10.60 1.84
CA SER A 285 -16.87 -11.72 2.67
C SER A 285 -15.91 -11.95 3.85
N VAL A 286 -14.60 -11.97 3.59
CA VAL A 286 -13.60 -12.15 4.64
C VAL A 286 -13.62 -11.00 5.65
N MET A 287 -13.59 -9.74 5.19
CA MET A 287 -13.57 -8.57 6.07
C MET A 287 -14.82 -8.45 6.94
N SER A 288 -15.99 -8.90 6.46
CA SER A 288 -17.24 -8.87 7.22
C SER A 288 -17.39 -10.03 8.21
N ASN A 289 -16.76 -11.18 7.94
CA ASN A 289 -16.95 -12.42 8.71
C ASN A 289 -15.74 -12.78 9.61
N ALA A 290 -14.55 -12.27 9.30
CA ALA A 290 -13.35 -12.53 10.11
C ALA A 290 -13.40 -11.75 11.45
N GLN A 291 -12.58 -12.18 12.41
CA GLN A 291 -12.31 -11.37 13.60
C GLN A 291 -11.64 -10.05 13.18
N PRO A 292 -11.91 -8.93 13.87
CA PRO A 292 -11.34 -7.62 13.51
C PRO A 292 -9.83 -7.61 13.50
N GLU A 293 -9.19 -8.32 14.41
CA GLU A 293 -7.74 -8.47 14.49
C GLU A 293 -7.18 -9.04 13.17
N ILE A 294 -7.86 -10.04 12.61
CA ILE A 294 -7.46 -10.66 11.33
C ILE A 294 -7.77 -9.73 10.16
N ALA A 295 -8.91 -9.06 10.18
CA ALA A 295 -9.28 -8.09 9.15
C ALA A 295 -8.32 -6.89 9.12
N ILE A 296 -7.83 -6.43 10.26
CA ILE A 296 -6.81 -5.38 10.37
C ILE A 296 -5.48 -5.85 9.76
N LEU A 297 -5.03 -7.06 10.08
CA LEU A 297 -3.82 -7.63 9.48
C LEU A 297 -3.96 -7.79 7.97
N LEU A 298 -5.12 -8.24 7.50
CA LEU A 298 -5.43 -8.33 6.07
C LEU A 298 -5.31 -6.98 5.37
N LEU A 299 -5.91 -5.92 5.94
CA LEU A 299 -5.86 -4.56 5.40
C LEU A 299 -4.46 -3.97 5.38
N ALA A 300 -3.77 -4.01 6.52
CA ALA A 300 -2.45 -3.41 6.68
C ALA A 300 -1.36 -4.21 5.97
N GLY A 301 -1.48 -5.53 5.93
CA GLY A 301 -0.51 -6.45 5.29
C GLY A 301 -0.86 -6.75 3.85
N THR A 302 -1.66 -7.79 3.58
CA THR A 302 -1.86 -8.37 2.25
C THR A 302 -2.43 -7.37 1.23
N LEU A 303 -3.51 -6.65 1.57
CA LEU A 303 -4.15 -5.73 0.64
C LEU A 303 -3.29 -4.48 0.38
N SER A 304 -2.60 -3.98 1.41
CA SER A 304 -1.66 -2.86 1.27
C SER A 304 -0.45 -3.27 0.44
N ALA A 305 0.14 -4.43 0.70
CA ALA A 305 1.28 -4.96 -0.04
C ALA A 305 0.99 -5.15 -1.53
N SER A 306 -0.21 -5.64 -1.89
CA SER A 306 -0.62 -5.82 -3.28
C SER A 306 -0.73 -4.50 -4.04
N ARG A 307 -1.25 -3.44 -3.40
CA ARG A 307 -1.34 -2.10 -4.00
C ARG A 307 0.03 -1.43 -4.15
N ILE A 308 0.91 -1.60 -3.15
CA ILE A 308 2.31 -1.15 -3.25
C ILE A 308 3.02 -1.94 -4.36
N GLY A 309 2.77 -3.25 -4.47
CA GLY A 309 3.30 -4.08 -5.53
C GLY A 309 2.93 -3.54 -6.92
N TRP A 310 1.68 -3.16 -7.13
CA TRP A 310 1.25 -2.54 -8.39
C TRP A 310 2.01 -1.23 -8.68
N LEU A 311 2.09 -0.33 -7.70
CA LEU A 311 2.82 0.94 -7.83
C LEU A 311 4.32 0.75 -8.11
N ARG A 312 4.92 -0.30 -7.56
CA ARG A 312 6.36 -0.56 -7.67
C ARG A 312 6.75 -1.37 -8.90
N PHE A 313 5.95 -2.38 -9.26
CA PHE A 313 6.30 -3.32 -10.33
C PHE A 313 5.64 -2.99 -11.66
N VAL A 314 4.48 -2.34 -11.68
CA VAL A 314 3.75 -2.06 -12.91
C VAL A 314 4.05 -0.65 -13.42
N MET A 315 3.88 0.36 -12.57
CA MET A 315 3.99 1.77 -12.96
C MET A 315 5.36 2.18 -13.53
N PRO A 316 6.51 1.76 -12.96
CA PRO A 316 7.80 2.22 -13.49
C PRO A 316 8.24 1.54 -14.79
N LEU A 317 7.57 0.47 -15.21
CA LEU A 317 7.99 -0.33 -16.37
C LEU A 317 7.82 0.41 -17.68
N ALA A 318 6.64 0.94 -17.91
CA ALA A 318 6.30 1.62 -19.16
C ALA A 318 5.19 2.65 -18.91
N PRO A 319 5.52 3.82 -18.37
CA PRO A 319 4.52 4.85 -18.10
C PRO A 319 3.79 5.32 -19.38
N ASP A 320 4.48 5.37 -20.53
CA ASP A 320 3.90 5.77 -21.82
C ASP A 320 2.80 4.80 -22.29
N LEU A 321 2.99 3.50 -22.05
CA LEU A 321 2.01 2.47 -22.41
C LEU A 321 0.81 2.47 -21.47
N MET A 322 0.99 2.89 -20.22
CA MET A 322 -0.09 3.00 -19.25
C MET A 322 -1.16 4.01 -19.68
N VAL A 323 -0.77 5.08 -20.35
CA VAL A 323 -1.72 6.05 -20.94
C VAL A 323 -2.60 5.39 -22.00
N SER A 324 -2.10 4.40 -22.74
CA SER A 324 -2.90 3.65 -23.72
C SER A 324 -3.94 2.72 -23.08
N PHE A 325 -3.81 2.41 -21.79
CA PHE A 325 -4.73 1.59 -21.01
C PHE A 325 -5.71 2.37 -20.14
N ASP A 326 -5.73 3.68 -20.26
CA ASP A 326 -6.55 4.55 -19.43
C ASP A 326 -8.03 4.15 -19.40
N GLY A 327 -8.64 3.89 -20.56
CA GLY A 327 -10.03 3.46 -20.66
C GLY A 327 -10.34 2.15 -19.91
N TRP A 328 -9.39 1.19 -19.88
CA TRP A 328 -9.57 -0.08 -19.15
C TRP A 328 -9.49 0.09 -17.64
N MET A 329 -8.66 1.00 -17.14
CA MET A 329 -8.58 1.31 -15.71
C MET A 329 -9.79 2.11 -15.22
N LEU A 330 -10.40 2.92 -16.07
CA LEU A 330 -11.57 3.73 -15.72
C LEU A 330 -12.77 2.86 -15.33
N ILE A 331 -12.99 1.74 -16.02
CA ILE A 331 -14.13 0.83 -15.75
C ILE A 331 -14.06 0.26 -14.31
N PRO A 332 -12.98 -0.40 -13.86
CA PRO A 332 -12.91 -0.92 -12.49
C PRO A 332 -12.87 0.18 -11.43
N SER A 333 -12.28 1.36 -11.73
CA SER A 333 -12.22 2.46 -10.78
C SER A 333 -13.61 3.06 -10.52
N LEU A 334 -14.33 3.46 -11.54
CA LEU A 334 -15.69 3.99 -11.41
C LEU A 334 -16.68 2.92 -10.96
N GLY A 335 -16.58 1.70 -11.52
CA GLY A 335 -17.42 0.58 -11.11
C GLY A 335 -17.29 0.27 -9.63
N GLY A 336 -16.07 0.21 -9.11
CA GLY A 336 -15.79 0.00 -7.69
C GLY A 336 -16.27 1.15 -6.81
N ALA A 337 -16.01 2.39 -7.23
CA ALA A 337 -16.39 3.59 -6.50
C ALA A 337 -17.91 3.73 -6.40
N ILE A 338 -18.64 3.62 -7.50
CA ILE A 338 -20.10 3.76 -7.55
C ILE A 338 -20.78 2.57 -6.85
N TRP A 339 -20.40 1.33 -7.19
CA TRP A 339 -20.98 0.14 -6.61
C TRP A 339 -20.78 0.08 -5.09
N GLY A 340 -19.55 0.37 -4.63
CA GLY A 340 -19.23 0.44 -3.22
C GLY A 340 -20.07 1.49 -2.48
N ALA A 341 -20.19 2.71 -3.03
CA ALA A 341 -20.97 3.80 -2.43
C ALA A 341 -22.48 3.45 -2.34
N LEU A 342 -23.07 2.92 -3.41
CA LEU A 342 -24.47 2.52 -3.45
C LEU A 342 -24.76 1.41 -2.42
N ARG A 343 -23.92 0.39 -2.36
CA ARG A 343 -24.08 -0.72 -1.40
C ARG A 343 -23.85 -0.29 0.05
N ALA A 344 -22.97 0.69 0.29
CA ALA A 344 -22.73 1.24 1.61
C ALA A 344 -23.93 2.05 2.16
N ILE A 345 -24.72 2.71 1.28
CA ILE A 345 -25.94 3.44 1.67
C ILE A 345 -27.12 2.48 1.86
N ALA A 346 -27.20 1.41 1.03
CA ALA A 346 -28.29 0.44 1.13
C ALA A 346 -28.37 -0.18 2.53
N PRO A 347 -29.55 -0.67 2.95
CA PRO A 347 -29.69 -1.37 4.22
C PRO A 347 -28.84 -2.64 4.19
N ALA A 348 -27.66 -2.56 4.79
CA ALA A 348 -26.71 -3.65 4.95
C ALA A 348 -26.55 -3.98 6.43
N GLU A 349 -26.13 -5.20 6.73
CA GLU A 349 -25.67 -5.57 8.07
C GLU A 349 -24.55 -4.61 8.51
N SER A 350 -24.52 -4.30 9.81
CA SER A 350 -23.58 -3.32 10.38
C SER A 350 -22.10 -3.64 10.04
N ARG A 351 -21.75 -4.91 9.90
CA ARG A 351 -20.40 -5.38 9.55
C ARG A 351 -20.07 -5.24 8.06
N GLN A 352 -21.04 -5.32 7.15
CA GLN A 352 -20.80 -5.23 5.71
C GLN A 352 -20.64 -3.78 5.22
N ARG A 353 -21.25 -2.82 5.90
CA ARG A 353 -21.19 -1.40 5.50
C ARG A 353 -19.78 -0.85 5.40
N PRO A 354 -18.90 -1.02 6.41
CA PRO A 354 -17.50 -0.60 6.29
C PRO A 354 -16.77 -1.22 5.11
N THR A 355 -17.03 -2.49 4.80
CA THR A 355 -16.36 -3.17 3.68
C THR A 355 -16.76 -2.63 2.32
N TYR A 356 -18.00 -2.16 2.16
CA TYR A 356 -18.44 -1.46 0.95
C TYR A 356 -17.89 -0.02 0.87
N ILE A 357 -17.73 0.66 2.00
CA ILE A 357 -17.01 1.95 2.05
C ILE A 357 -15.55 1.76 1.60
N TYR A 358 -14.87 0.71 2.10
CA TYR A 358 -13.55 0.33 1.65
C TYR A 358 -13.48 0.13 0.14
N LEU A 359 -14.43 -0.61 -0.46
CA LEU A 359 -14.50 -0.83 -1.90
C LEU A 359 -14.64 0.49 -2.67
N SER A 360 -15.52 1.38 -2.20
CA SER A 360 -15.76 2.67 -2.85
C SER A 360 -14.50 3.54 -2.85
N ILE A 361 -13.82 3.65 -1.72
CA ILE A 361 -12.59 4.43 -1.60
C ILE A 361 -11.45 3.79 -2.41
N SER A 362 -11.39 2.45 -2.47
CA SER A 362 -10.42 1.74 -3.32
C SER A 362 -10.63 2.03 -4.81
N GLY A 363 -11.89 2.22 -5.24
CA GLY A 363 -12.21 2.68 -6.59
C GLY A 363 -11.73 4.11 -6.86
N LEU A 364 -11.93 5.04 -5.90
CA LEU A 364 -11.42 6.42 -6.00
C LEU A 364 -9.88 6.47 -6.03
N LEU A 365 -9.21 5.62 -5.25
CA LEU A 365 -7.77 5.47 -5.28
C LEU A 365 -7.28 5.06 -6.67
N LEU A 366 -7.92 4.06 -7.28
CA LEU A 366 -7.58 3.61 -8.62
C LEU A 366 -7.83 4.69 -9.67
N LEU A 367 -8.84 5.55 -9.46
CA LEU A 367 -9.09 6.71 -10.31
C LEU A 367 -7.99 7.77 -10.20
N GLY A 368 -7.40 7.96 -9.01
CA GLY A 368 -6.22 8.81 -8.85
C GLY A 368 -4.99 8.27 -9.58
N CYS A 369 -4.85 6.94 -9.65
CA CYS A 369 -3.83 6.30 -10.48
C CYS A 369 -4.11 6.44 -11.98
N TYR A 370 -5.39 6.46 -12.38
CA TYR A 370 -5.83 6.66 -13.77
C TYR A 370 -5.36 7.98 -14.36
N CYS A 371 -5.27 9.05 -13.57
CA CYS A 371 -4.82 10.36 -14.05
C CYS A 371 -3.38 10.34 -14.61
N PHE A 372 -2.57 9.33 -14.31
CA PHE A 372 -1.16 9.21 -14.73
C PHE A 372 -0.31 10.48 -14.54
N THR A 373 -0.68 11.31 -13.58
CA THR A 373 0.07 12.51 -13.18
C THR A 373 0.77 12.31 -11.84
N ARG A 374 1.83 13.06 -11.60
CA ARG A 374 2.54 13.04 -10.32
C ARG A 374 1.60 13.34 -9.14
N ILE A 375 0.73 14.34 -9.30
CA ILE A 375 -0.21 14.77 -8.26
C ILE A 375 -1.30 13.72 -8.03
N GLY A 376 -1.89 13.18 -9.10
CA GLY A 376 -2.89 12.10 -9.04
C GLY A 376 -2.36 10.85 -8.33
N MET A 377 -1.14 10.43 -8.67
CA MET A 377 -0.48 9.28 -8.03
C MET A 377 -0.14 9.54 -6.57
N SER A 378 0.35 10.73 -6.23
CA SER A 378 0.59 11.13 -4.84
C SER A 378 -0.72 11.15 -4.04
N GLY A 379 -1.80 11.63 -4.63
CA GLY A 379 -3.16 11.60 -4.07
C GLY A 379 -3.66 10.17 -3.84
N ALA A 380 -3.47 9.27 -4.81
CA ALA A 380 -3.82 7.86 -4.70
C ALA A 380 -3.03 7.15 -3.60
N TRP A 381 -1.73 7.38 -3.53
CA TRP A 381 -0.87 6.82 -2.48
C TRP A 381 -1.28 7.32 -1.09
N LEU A 382 -1.52 8.63 -0.94
CA LEU A 382 -1.99 9.21 0.32
C LEU A 382 -3.36 8.63 0.72
N MET A 383 -4.29 8.49 -0.23
CA MET A 383 -5.60 7.87 0.00
C MET A 383 -5.48 6.42 0.48
N GLN A 384 -4.51 5.66 -0.04
CA GLN A 384 -4.18 4.32 0.42
C GLN A 384 -3.85 4.29 1.92
N GLN A 385 -3.00 5.20 2.39
CA GLN A 385 -2.58 5.25 3.78
C GLN A 385 -3.74 5.63 4.70
N GLN A 386 -4.48 6.66 4.31
CA GLN A 386 -5.69 7.11 5.02
C GLN A 386 -6.75 6.01 5.09
N LEU A 387 -6.99 5.31 3.98
CA LEU A 387 -7.92 4.18 3.93
C LEU A 387 -7.53 3.09 4.94
N THR A 388 -6.26 2.71 4.99
CA THR A 388 -5.78 1.69 5.93
C THR A 388 -6.00 2.12 7.38
N VAL A 389 -5.59 3.33 7.75
CA VAL A 389 -5.74 3.84 9.13
C VAL A 389 -7.21 3.94 9.55
N ILE A 390 -8.05 4.54 8.69
CA ILE A 390 -9.47 4.78 9.01
C ILE A 390 -10.24 3.47 9.09
N MET A 391 -10.03 2.55 8.13
CA MET A 391 -10.73 1.26 8.15
C MET A 391 -10.31 0.39 9.33
N CYS A 392 -9.02 0.37 9.70
CA CYS A 392 -8.57 -0.32 10.90
C CYS A 392 -9.21 0.30 12.16
N SER A 393 -9.32 1.63 12.22
CA SER A 393 -10.00 2.32 13.33
C SER A 393 -11.47 1.93 13.44
N ILE A 394 -12.20 1.88 12.31
CA ILE A 394 -13.60 1.49 12.25
C ILE A 394 -13.79 0.04 12.69
N LEU A 395 -12.94 -0.87 12.23
CA LEU A 395 -13.00 -2.29 12.60
C LEU A 395 -12.76 -2.51 14.09
N LEU A 396 -11.77 -1.84 14.68
CA LEU A 396 -11.49 -1.90 16.10
C LEU A 396 -12.67 -1.45 16.96
N VAL A 397 -13.40 -0.47 16.47
CA VAL A 397 -14.54 0.11 17.19
C VAL A 397 -15.79 -0.77 17.10
N ILE A 398 -16.07 -1.37 15.95
CA ILE A 398 -17.28 -2.17 15.73
C ILE A 398 -17.25 -3.46 16.56
N ASP A 399 -16.09 -4.05 16.75
CA ASP A 399 -15.94 -5.38 17.38
C ASP A 399 -16.17 -5.39 18.89
N ASP A 400 -15.78 -4.36 19.57
CA ASP A 400 -15.86 -4.31 21.04
C ASP A 400 -17.26 -4.60 21.63
N ARG A 401 -18.26 -4.85 20.77
CA ARG A 401 -19.67 -4.96 21.14
C ARG A 401 -20.35 -6.28 20.82
N GLN A 402 -19.69 -7.17 20.10
CA GLN A 402 -20.35 -8.41 19.65
C GLN A 402 -20.02 -9.64 20.49
N THR A 403 -19.19 -9.53 21.50
CA THR A 403 -18.93 -10.64 22.42
C THR A 403 -20.05 -10.73 23.46
N PRO A 404 -20.95 -11.74 23.39
CA PRO A 404 -21.87 -12.06 24.48
C PRO A 404 -21.00 -12.56 25.62
N SER A 405 -20.86 -11.81 26.70
CA SER A 405 -20.15 -12.29 27.89
C SER A 405 -21.15 -12.56 28.99
N ASP A 406 -21.11 -13.79 29.51
CA ASP A 406 -21.77 -14.19 30.74
C ASP A 406 -21.21 -13.49 31.99
N ASP A 407 -20.07 -12.76 31.85
CA ASP A 407 -19.44 -11.96 32.90
C ASP A 407 -19.84 -10.46 32.78
N ILE A 408 -21.07 -10.18 33.13
CA ILE A 408 -21.70 -8.84 33.00
C ILE A 408 -21.08 -7.77 33.91
N GLY A 409 -20.32 -8.14 34.94
CA GLY A 409 -19.83 -7.21 35.96
C GLY A 409 -18.59 -6.40 35.60
N GLN A 410 -17.53 -7.02 35.11
CA GLN A 410 -16.21 -6.36 34.89
C GLN A 410 -16.08 -5.69 33.53
N ARG A 411 -16.80 -6.16 32.49
CA ARG A 411 -16.75 -5.56 31.15
C ARG A 411 -17.56 -4.28 30.98
N ARG A 412 -18.59 -4.04 31.83
CA ARG A 412 -19.34 -2.77 31.81
C ARG A 412 -18.46 -1.53 32.04
N GLU A 413 -17.34 -1.65 32.77
CA GLU A 413 -16.44 -0.51 33.04
C GLU A 413 -15.55 -0.12 31.85
N ALA A 414 -15.17 -1.08 31.00
CA ALA A 414 -14.40 -0.80 29.77
C ALA A 414 -15.27 -0.20 28.66
N ASP A 415 -16.57 -0.52 28.68
CA ASP A 415 -17.49 -0.22 27.58
C ASP A 415 -17.86 1.29 27.47
N ASP A 416 -17.96 2.03 28.56
CA ASP A 416 -18.39 3.45 28.54
C ASP A 416 -17.27 4.43 28.14
N GLY A 417 -16.02 4.15 28.47
CA GLY A 417 -14.87 4.91 27.94
C GLY A 417 -14.74 4.77 26.42
N MET A 418 -15.09 3.59 25.91
CA MET A 418 -15.05 3.24 24.52
C MET A 418 -16.12 3.95 23.66
N ARG A 419 -17.29 4.27 24.23
CA ARG A 419 -18.43 4.90 23.53
C ARG A 419 -18.16 6.32 23.05
N PHE A 420 -17.52 7.15 23.86
CA PHE A 420 -17.10 8.49 23.45
C PHE A 420 -16.01 8.41 22.40
N SER A 421 -15.09 7.49 22.57
CA SER A 421 -14.00 7.20 21.68
C SER A 421 -14.47 6.87 20.26
N THR A 422 -15.52 6.06 20.14
CA THR A 422 -16.15 5.68 18.88
C THR A 422 -16.71 6.88 18.13
N ARG A 423 -17.46 7.72 18.82
CA ARG A 423 -18.03 8.94 18.23
C ARG A 423 -16.95 9.87 17.74
N THR A 424 -15.89 10.02 18.51
CA THR A 424 -14.78 10.91 18.15
C THR A 424 -13.99 10.37 16.95
N LEU A 425 -13.68 9.08 16.91
CA LEU A 425 -13.01 8.44 15.77
C LEU A 425 -13.89 8.44 14.52
N LEU A 426 -15.17 8.08 14.67
CA LEU A 426 -16.11 8.12 13.56
C LEU A 426 -16.38 9.55 13.10
N MET A 427 -16.48 10.53 14.00
CA MET A 427 -16.59 11.94 13.61
C MET A 427 -15.32 12.43 12.90
N LEU A 428 -14.14 12.06 13.35
CA LEU A 428 -12.88 12.36 12.67
C LEU A 428 -12.77 11.66 11.31
N ALA A 429 -13.21 10.41 11.20
CA ALA A 429 -13.25 9.68 9.94
C ALA A 429 -14.34 10.22 9.00
N CYS A 430 -15.47 10.70 9.57
CA CYS A 430 -16.62 11.21 8.81
C CYS A 430 -16.52 12.68 8.43
N PHE A 431 -15.58 13.43 9.01
CA PHE A 431 -15.37 14.79 8.56
C PHE A 431 -14.68 14.72 7.20
N PRO A 432 -15.37 15.00 6.07
CA PRO A 432 -14.76 15.01 4.74
C PRO A 432 -13.60 16.01 4.67
N ILE A 433 -13.58 16.98 5.59
CA ILE A 433 -12.53 17.98 5.77
C ILE A 433 -11.28 17.37 6.42
N LEU A 434 -11.36 16.26 7.17
CA LEU A 434 -10.24 15.71 7.94
C LEU A 434 -9.76 14.34 7.44
N GLY A 435 -10.65 13.43 7.04
CA GLY A 435 -10.28 12.05 6.71
C GLY A 435 -9.59 11.88 5.36
N PHE A 436 -10.34 12.11 4.27
CA PHE A 436 -9.89 11.90 2.89
C PHE A 436 -9.76 13.18 2.08
N PHE A 437 -9.90 14.35 2.71
CA PHE A 437 -9.96 15.62 1.97
C PHE A 437 -8.69 15.87 1.17
N ALA A 438 -7.52 15.73 1.78
CA ALA A 438 -6.26 16.04 1.11
C ALA A 438 -6.02 15.13 -0.11
N SER A 439 -6.25 13.83 0.04
CA SER A 439 -6.10 12.88 -1.06
C SER A 439 -7.15 13.06 -2.15
N SER A 440 -8.41 13.24 -1.77
CA SER A 440 -9.50 13.52 -2.73
C SER A 440 -9.30 14.83 -3.46
N PHE A 441 -8.81 15.86 -2.77
CA PHE A 441 -8.51 17.16 -3.36
C PHE A 441 -7.42 17.05 -4.44
N LEU A 442 -6.34 16.32 -4.17
CA LEU A 442 -5.28 16.07 -5.15
C LEU A 442 -5.82 15.33 -6.38
N ILE A 443 -6.64 14.30 -6.18
CA ILE A 443 -7.24 13.54 -7.30
C ILE A 443 -8.22 14.41 -8.09
N VAL A 444 -9.10 15.14 -7.41
CA VAL A 444 -10.09 15.99 -8.09
C VAL A 444 -9.43 17.14 -8.83
N SER A 445 -8.36 17.75 -8.29
CA SER A 445 -7.63 18.83 -8.96
C SER A 445 -7.06 18.41 -10.31
N GLU A 446 -6.57 17.17 -10.42
CA GLU A 446 -6.08 16.62 -11.69
C GLU A 446 -7.25 16.27 -12.63
N LEU A 447 -8.30 15.65 -12.11
CA LEU A 447 -9.46 15.29 -12.92
C LEU A 447 -10.19 16.52 -13.50
N ILE A 448 -10.18 17.67 -12.83
CA ILE A 448 -10.75 18.91 -13.37
C ILE A 448 -10.02 19.33 -14.65
N ASN A 449 -8.69 19.16 -14.68
CA ASN A 449 -7.88 19.50 -15.83
C ASN A 449 -8.09 18.53 -17.00
N GLU A 450 -8.38 17.26 -16.74
CA GLU A 450 -8.58 16.24 -17.77
C GLU A 450 -10.05 16.13 -18.20
N ASN A 451 -10.96 15.99 -17.24
CA ASN A 451 -12.39 15.77 -17.52
C ASN A 451 -13.29 16.23 -16.37
N LEU A 452 -13.92 17.37 -16.53
CA LEU A 452 -14.82 17.98 -15.54
C LEU A 452 -15.97 17.04 -15.12
N LEU A 453 -16.45 16.19 -16.04
CA LEU A 453 -17.53 15.24 -15.73
C LEU A 453 -17.05 14.17 -14.71
N LEU A 454 -15.82 13.65 -14.87
CA LEU A 454 -15.23 12.71 -13.93
C LEU A 454 -15.03 13.35 -12.56
N ALA A 455 -14.57 14.59 -12.50
CA ALA A 455 -14.43 15.34 -11.25
C ALA A 455 -15.78 15.50 -10.54
N ALA A 456 -16.86 15.82 -11.27
CA ALA A 456 -18.20 15.92 -10.73
C ALA A 456 -18.71 14.56 -10.18
N ILE A 457 -18.45 13.46 -10.89
CA ILE A 457 -18.81 12.11 -10.43
C ILE A 457 -18.08 11.78 -9.12
N VAL A 458 -16.78 12.07 -9.01
CA VAL A 458 -15.99 11.84 -7.78
C VAL A 458 -16.55 12.64 -6.61
N PHE A 459 -16.98 13.88 -6.85
CA PHE A 459 -17.62 14.69 -5.81
C PHE A 459 -18.91 14.07 -5.31
N VAL A 460 -19.77 13.57 -6.21
CA VAL A 460 -21.02 12.86 -5.87
C VAL A 460 -20.72 11.59 -5.07
N ILE A 461 -19.75 10.78 -5.50
CA ILE A 461 -19.35 9.56 -4.80
C ILE A 461 -18.84 9.90 -3.39
N SER A 462 -18.01 10.94 -3.25
CA SER A 462 -17.51 11.39 -1.95
C SER A 462 -18.63 11.80 -1.01
N ALA A 463 -19.67 12.50 -1.52
CA ALA A 463 -20.88 12.82 -0.75
C ALA A 463 -21.66 11.55 -0.34
N MET A 464 -21.76 10.55 -1.23
CA MET A 464 -22.40 9.27 -0.91
C MET A 464 -21.64 8.50 0.18
N ILE A 465 -20.31 8.48 0.12
CA ILE A 465 -19.46 7.87 1.17
C ILE A 465 -19.70 8.57 2.51
N PHE A 466 -19.78 9.89 2.51
CA PHE A 466 -20.09 10.66 3.71
C PHE A 466 -21.46 10.28 4.31
N ILE A 467 -22.49 10.17 3.47
CA ILE A 467 -23.82 9.72 3.90
C ILE A 467 -23.74 8.30 4.48
N ALA A 468 -23.02 7.39 3.83
CA ALA A 468 -22.85 6.01 4.29
C ALA A 468 -22.15 5.94 5.66
N LEU A 469 -21.12 6.76 5.88
CA LEU A 469 -20.41 6.88 7.16
C LEU A 469 -21.35 7.44 8.24
N LYS A 470 -22.13 8.49 7.94
CA LYS A 470 -23.13 9.03 8.86
C LYS A 470 -24.17 7.98 9.24
N LEU A 471 -24.68 7.22 8.26
CA LEU A 471 -25.62 6.13 8.53
C LEU A 471 -25.00 5.02 9.40
N ALA A 472 -23.72 4.73 9.25
CA ALA A 472 -23.00 3.78 10.11
C ALA A 472 -22.95 4.27 11.56
N ILE A 473 -22.73 5.56 11.79
CA ILE A 473 -22.74 6.19 13.12
C ILE A 473 -24.14 6.16 13.71
N ASP A 474 -25.15 6.59 12.96
CA ASP A 474 -26.53 6.65 13.44
C ASP A 474 -27.07 5.24 13.79
N GLN A 475 -26.69 4.24 13.01
CA GLN A 475 -27.04 2.84 13.31
C GLN A 475 -26.39 2.38 14.61
N HIS A 476 -25.13 2.76 14.81
CA HIS A 476 -24.40 2.50 16.02
C HIS A 476 -25.06 3.18 17.25
N ASP A 477 -25.41 4.46 17.15
CA ASP A 477 -26.06 5.23 18.22
C ASP A 477 -27.43 4.67 18.61
N ARG A 478 -28.19 4.14 17.64
CA ARG A 478 -29.49 3.49 17.92
C ARG A 478 -29.34 2.19 18.70
N LEU A 479 -28.32 1.41 18.41
CA LEU A 479 -28.00 0.20 19.16
C LEU A 479 -27.58 0.54 20.60
N GLU A 480 -26.81 1.61 20.79
CA GLU A 480 -26.36 2.11 22.07
C GLU A 480 -27.51 2.55 23.00
N LYS A 481 -28.46 3.35 22.48
CA LYS A 481 -29.62 3.84 23.26
C LYS A 481 -30.50 2.72 23.79
N ARG A 482 -30.50 1.54 23.17
CA ARG A 482 -31.24 0.36 23.63
C ARG A 482 -30.60 -0.37 24.80
N VAL A 483 -29.29 -0.16 25.03
CA VAL A 483 -28.49 -0.94 26.00
C VAL A 483 -28.17 -0.15 27.28
N SER A 484 -28.18 1.19 27.29
CA SER A 484 -27.66 1.96 28.45
C SER A 484 -28.73 2.77 29.20
N SER A 485 -28.85 2.53 30.51
CA SER A 485 -29.58 3.32 31.47
C SER A 485 -28.73 3.91 32.61
N ASP A 486 -27.42 3.84 32.62
CA ASP A 486 -26.57 4.30 33.74
C ASP A 486 -25.48 5.31 33.33
N ILE A 487 -25.43 6.46 34.04
CA ILE A 487 -24.80 7.74 33.61
C ILE A 487 -23.46 8.05 34.31
N ASN A 488 -22.91 7.25 35.22
CA ASN A 488 -21.75 7.66 36.03
C ASN A 488 -20.53 6.76 35.86
N ARG A 489 -19.62 7.05 34.88
CA ARG A 489 -18.35 6.32 34.76
C ARG A 489 -17.15 7.17 34.35
N LYS A 490 -15.97 6.81 34.95
CA LYS A 490 -14.66 7.42 34.71
C LYS A 490 -14.11 7.03 33.34
N TRP A 491 -13.71 8.03 32.55
CA TRP A 491 -13.13 7.91 31.24
C TRP A 491 -11.72 7.28 31.29
N ARG A 492 -11.55 6.09 30.71
CA ARG A 492 -10.23 5.49 30.46
C ARG A 492 -10.12 5.18 28.97
N PHE A 493 -9.22 5.88 28.28
CA PHE A 493 -8.90 5.61 26.88
C PHE A 493 -7.85 4.51 26.81
N PRO A 494 -8.07 3.39 26.09
CA PRO A 494 -7.03 2.42 25.84
C PRO A 494 -5.92 3.04 24.98
N LEU A 495 -4.67 2.64 25.20
CA LEU A 495 -3.49 3.20 24.53
C LEU A 495 -3.59 3.10 22.99
N TRP A 496 -4.11 1.97 22.49
CA TRP A 496 -4.29 1.77 21.06
C TRP A 496 -5.18 2.83 20.40
N TYR A 497 -6.19 3.31 21.13
CA TYR A 497 -7.05 4.38 20.67
C TYR A 497 -6.31 5.70 20.44
N LEU A 498 -5.47 6.09 21.39
CA LEU A 498 -4.64 7.30 21.26
C LEU A 498 -3.67 7.18 20.07
N VAL A 499 -3.12 6.00 19.86
CA VAL A 499 -2.24 5.72 18.71
C VAL A 499 -3.02 5.86 17.40
N MET A 500 -4.22 5.26 17.28
CA MET A 500 -5.05 5.37 16.09
C MET A 500 -5.51 6.80 15.82
N LEU A 501 -5.91 7.50 16.88
CA LEU A 501 -6.28 8.90 16.78
C LEU A 501 -5.10 9.77 16.30
N SER A 502 -3.91 9.57 16.85
CA SER A 502 -2.71 10.32 16.45
C SER A 502 -2.32 10.02 15.00
N LEU A 503 -2.39 8.77 14.54
CA LEU A 503 -2.12 8.40 13.15
C LEU A 503 -3.16 9.01 12.19
N THR A 504 -4.44 9.00 12.58
CA THR A 504 -5.50 9.62 11.78
C THR A 504 -5.25 11.13 11.66
N ILE A 505 -4.96 11.82 12.76
CA ILE A 505 -4.64 13.25 12.75
C ILE A 505 -3.37 13.51 11.93
N ALA A 506 -2.31 12.75 12.12
CA ALA A 506 -1.07 12.93 11.38
C ALA A 506 -1.27 12.78 9.87
N SER A 507 -1.98 11.75 9.43
CA SER A 507 -2.22 11.48 8.00
C SER A 507 -3.16 12.48 7.34
N THR A 508 -4.05 13.15 8.11
CA THR A 508 -5.08 14.05 7.58
C THR A 508 -4.73 15.52 7.72
N VAL A 509 -4.15 15.93 8.85
CA VAL A 509 -3.80 17.34 9.15
C VAL A 509 -2.42 17.69 8.61
N PHE A 510 -1.50 16.73 8.61
CA PHE A 510 -0.13 16.93 8.12
C PHE A 510 0.20 16.06 6.91
N PRO A 511 -0.61 16.06 5.83
CA PRO A 511 -0.37 15.24 4.65
C PRO A 511 0.96 15.59 3.95
N GLY A 512 1.43 16.83 4.11
CA GLY A 512 2.68 17.29 3.51
C GLY A 512 3.90 16.48 3.93
N TRP A 513 3.96 16.01 5.19
CA TRP A 513 5.04 15.12 5.64
C TRP A 513 5.03 13.79 4.89
N LEU A 514 3.86 13.16 4.74
CA LEU A 514 3.72 11.92 3.98
C LEU A 514 4.01 12.11 2.49
N LEU A 515 3.52 13.20 1.91
CA LEU A 515 3.75 13.52 0.50
C LEU A 515 5.24 13.78 0.22
N HIS A 516 5.95 14.43 1.13
CA HIS A 516 7.39 14.66 1.00
C HIS A 516 8.19 13.35 0.89
N GLN A 517 7.73 12.27 1.52
CA GLN A 517 8.38 10.97 1.41
C GLN A 517 8.17 10.29 0.04
N CYS A 518 6.94 10.32 -0.49
CA CYS A 518 6.62 9.63 -1.75
C CYS A 518 6.89 10.46 -3.01
N GLU A 519 6.86 11.79 -2.92
CA GLU A 519 7.02 12.70 -4.05
C GLU A 519 8.32 12.49 -4.87
N PRO A 520 9.48 12.24 -4.26
CA PRO A 520 10.71 11.98 -5.02
C PRO A 520 10.62 10.75 -5.92
N GLU A 521 9.91 9.70 -5.48
CA GLU A 521 9.74 8.47 -6.26
C GLU A 521 8.83 8.71 -7.47
N PHE A 522 7.68 9.33 -7.25
CA PHE A 522 6.76 9.66 -8.36
C PHE A 522 7.38 10.67 -9.31
N THR A 523 8.08 11.68 -8.81
CA THR A 523 8.80 12.64 -9.67
C THR A 523 9.81 11.95 -10.58
N ARG A 524 10.50 10.89 -10.11
CA ARG A 524 11.43 10.12 -10.96
C ARG A 524 10.72 9.35 -12.06
N VAL A 525 9.60 8.69 -11.74
CA VAL A 525 8.80 7.95 -12.72
C VAL A 525 8.29 8.91 -13.80
N PHE A 526 7.69 10.04 -13.42
CA PHE A 526 7.07 10.98 -14.36
C PHE A 526 8.08 11.85 -15.11
N ARG A 527 9.24 12.17 -14.57
CA ARG A 527 10.30 12.87 -15.30
C ARG A 527 10.79 12.08 -16.49
N ARG A 528 10.82 10.77 -16.39
CA ARG A 528 11.16 9.87 -17.48
C ARG A 528 10.12 9.92 -18.59
N PHE A 529 8.84 10.01 -18.20
CA PHE A 529 7.72 10.21 -19.12
C PHE A 529 7.84 11.51 -19.92
N GLU A 530 8.12 12.64 -19.27
CA GLU A 530 8.29 13.94 -19.93
C GLU A 530 9.45 13.96 -20.91
N GLN A 531 10.53 13.20 -20.66
CA GLN A 531 11.69 13.12 -21.55
C GLN A 531 11.43 12.26 -22.80
N THR A 532 10.66 11.19 -22.71
CA THR A 532 10.25 10.38 -23.86
C THR A 532 9.26 11.14 -24.73
N SER A 533 8.25 11.75 -24.13
CA SER A 533 7.26 12.56 -24.85
C SER A 533 7.88 13.75 -25.59
N SER A 534 8.86 14.44 -25.01
CA SER A 534 9.53 15.58 -25.67
C SER A 534 10.45 15.16 -26.83
N ALA A 535 10.98 13.95 -26.81
CA ALA A 535 11.78 13.41 -27.90
C ALA A 535 10.93 13.07 -29.13
N ASP A 536 9.72 12.53 -28.93
CA ASP A 536 8.78 12.19 -30.00
C ASP A 536 8.21 13.42 -30.73
N PHE A 537 8.07 14.56 -30.03
CA PHE A 537 7.64 15.83 -30.66
C PHE A 537 8.77 16.60 -31.36
N ALA A 538 10.04 16.29 -31.08
CA ALA A 538 11.16 17.00 -31.70
C ALA A 538 11.59 16.44 -33.07
N GLU A 539 11.26 15.21 -33.43
CA GLU A 539 11.69 14.56 -34.65
C GLU A 539 10.87 14.89 -35.92
N PRO A 540 9.51 15.09 -35.91
CA PRO A 540 8.81 15.39 -37.14
C PRO A 540 9.18 16.76 -37.73
N ALA A 541 9.55 17.74 -36.91
CA ALA A 541 9.93 19.08 -37.36
C ALA A 541 11.30 19.17 -38.09
N LYS A 542 12.18 18.16 -37.95
CA LYS A 542 13.47 18.10 -38.65
C LYS A 542 13.40 17.41 -40.02
N LYS A 543 12.50 16.44 -40.21
CA LYS A 543 12.34 15.74 -41.50
C LYS A 543 11.69 16.64 -42.58
N ASP A 544 10.78 17.53 -42.21
CA ASP A 544 10.12 18.43 -43.17
C ASP A 544 11.00 19.60 -43.63
N ARG A 545 12.13 19.90 -42.92
CA ARG A 545 13.07 20.94 -43.34
C ARG A 545 14.19 20.45 -44.29
N GLN A 546 14.34 19.15 -44.47
CA GLN A 546 15.34 18.59 -45.39
C GLN A 546 14.78 18.09 -46.72
N SER A 547 13.47 18.17 -46.91
CA SER A 547 12.79 17.74 -48.15
C SER A 547 12.17 18.90 -48.97
N ALA A 548 12.54 20.15 -48.72
CA ALA A 548 12.20 21.26 -49.64
C ALA A 548 13.37 21.45 -50.63
N PRO A 549 13.10 21.37 -51.94
CA PRO A 549 14.10 21.50 -53.02
C PRO A 549 14.64 22.94 -53.16
#